data_6ca286af7a17bca7a5c48b56c0148146
#
_entry.id   6ca286af7a17bca7a5c48b56c0148146
#
_cell.length_a   1.000
_cell.length_b   1.000
_cell.length_c   1.000
_cell.angle_alpha   90.00
_cell.angle_beta   90.00
_cell.angle_gamma   90.00
#
_symmetry.space_group_name_H-M   'P 1'
#
loop_
_entity.id
_entity.type
_entity.pdbx_description
1 polymer ?
#
loop_
_entity_poly.entity_id
_entity_poly.type
_entity_poly.pdbx_seq_one_letter_code
_entity_poly.pdbx_strand_id
1 'polypeptide(L)'
;MSSIPISQEGYRLMKKELENLKKQRPEVSEAIRLAREEGDLRENGGYHAARERQGMMEARINFIEGRIARYNVIDMKALGGEKISFGATVELEDVESGEKKRYTLLGPDETGFCKGSVSILSPVGLALLGKTPGDDVVIMVPRGRVEYEILSIEFNGPAIDVTE
;
A
#
# COMPACT_ATOMS: atom_id res chain seq x y z
N MET A 1 -3.34 -18.30 -10.43
CA MET A 1 -3.34 -17.23 -9.39
C MET A 1 -3.16 -15.88 -10.03
N SER A 2 -3.96 -14.92 -9.61
CA SER A 2 -3.86 -13.57 -10.14
C SER A 2 -2.55 -12.91 -9.68
N SER A 3 -1.89 -12.22 -10.59
CA SER A 3 -0.71 -11.45 -10.27
C SER A 3 -1.12 -10.11 -9.61
N ILE A 4 -0.24 -9.57 -8.82
CA ILE A 4 -0.47 -8.32 -8.10
C ILE A 4 0.48 -7.28 -8.65
N PRO A 5 -0.04 -6.19 -9.25
CA PRO A 5 0.83 -5.15 -9.78
C PRO A 5 1.51 -4.38 -8.66
N ILE A 6 2.77 -4.05 -8.86
CA ILE A 6 3.55 -3.26 -7.92
C ILE A 6 4.65 -2.53 -8.69
N SER A 7 5.01 -1.33 -8.25
CA SER A 7 6.14 -0.62 -8.82
C SER A 7 7.45 -1.23 -8.34
N GLN A 8 8.56 -0.93 -9.04
CA GLN A 8 9.87 -1.40 -8.62
C GLN A 8 10.21 -0.92 -7.22
N GLU A 9 9.89 0.33 -6.91
CA GLU A 9 10.16 0.91 -5.59
C GLU A 9 9.31 0.26 -4.50
N GLY A 10 8.03 0.03 -4.78
CA GLY A 10 7.14 -0.68 -3.86
C GLY A 10 7.63 -2.09 -3.56
N TYR A 11 8.08 -2.79 -4.60
CA TYR A 11 8.67 -4.13 -4.46
C TYR A 11 9.91 -4.11 -3.57
N ARG A 12 10.80 -3.15 -3.81
CA ARG A 12 12.00 -2.97 -2.98
C ARG A 12 11.65 -2.74 -1.52
N LEU A 13 10.66 -1.89 -1.25
CA LEU A 13 10.22 -1.58 0.10
C LEU A 13 9.59 -2.79 0.80
N MET A 14 8.80 -3.59 0.08
CA MET A 14 8.22 -4.81 0.65
C MET A 14 9.30 -5.83 1.01
N LYS A 15 10.28 -6.00 0.14
CA LYS A 15 11.41 -6.90 0.42
C LYS A 15 12.23 -6.41 1.62
N LYS A 16 12.42 -5.10 1.72
CA LYS A 16 13.14 -4.52 2.85
C LYS A 16 12.40 -4.73 4.17
N GLU A 17 11.09 -4.54 4.16
CA GLU A 17 10.27 -4.82 5.35
C GLU A 17 10.41 -6.28 5.79
N LEU A 18 10.35 -7.21 4.84
CA LEU A 18 10.51 -8.63 5.12
C LEU A 18 11.87 -8.92 5.76
N GLU A 19 12.94 -8.38 5.19
CA GLU A 19 14.27 -8.55 5.70
C GLU A 19 14.40 -8.02 7.15
N ASN A 20 13.86 -6.83 7.39
CA ASN A 20 13.89 -6.21 8.71
C ASN A 20 13.10 -7.02 9.74
N LEU A 21 11.94 -7.55 9.35
CA LEU A 21 11.15 -8.42 10.23
C LEU A 21 11.88 -9.70 10.58
N LYS A 22 12.54 -10.32 9.61
CA LYS A 22 13.32 -11.54 9.85
C LYS A 22 14.50 -11.28 10.79
N LYS A 23 15.10 -10.10 10.71
CA LYS A 23 16.19 -9.71 11.62
C LYS A 23 15.71 -9.55 13.06
N GLN A 24 14.43 -9.26 13.26
CA GLN A 24 13.86 -9.11 14.60
C GLN A 24 13.54 -10.44 15.28
N ARG A 25 13.51 -11.54 14.55
CA ARG A 25 13.18 -12.86 15.10
C ARG A 25 14.03 -13.25 16.31
N PRO A 26 15.38 -13.15 16.26
CA PRO A 26 16.19 -13.50 17.43
C PRO A 26 15.89 -12.62 18.64
N GLU A 27 15.67 -11.33 18.42
CA GLU A 27 15.34 -10.38 19.48
C GLU A 27 14.03 -10.74 20.17
N VAL A 28 13.00 -11.06 19.38
CA VAL A 28 11.70 -11.44 19.91
C VAL A 28 11.77 -12.78 20.65
N SER A 29 12.49 -13.74 20.10
CA SER A 29 12.72 -15.04 20.76
C SER A 29 13.40 -14.87 22.10
N GLU A 30 14.40 -13.99 22.18
CA GLU A 30 15.12 -13.70 23.42
C GLU A 30 14.21 -13.02 24.44
N ALA A 31 13.34 -12.09 23.97
CA ALA A 31 12.37 -11.44 24.86
C ALA A 31 11.41 -12.45 25.49
N ILE A 32 10.98 -13.45 24.71
CA ILE A 32 10.12 -14.52 25.20
C ILE A 32 10.87 -15.38 26.22
N ARG A 33 12.12 -15.75 25.94
CA ARG A 33 12.94 -16.55 26.82
C ARG A 33 13.12 -15.87 28.19
N LEU A 34 13.48 -14.57 28.16
CA LEU A 34 13.67 -13.80 29.37
C LEU A 34 12.38 -13.67 30.19
N ALA A 35 11.24 -13.45 29.51
CA ALA A 35 9.97 -13.34 30.18
C ALA A 35 9.56 -14.65 30.87
N ARG A 36 9.88 -15.79 30.26
CA ARG A 36 9.61 -17.12 30.87
C ARG A 36 10.36 -17.33 32.18
N GLU A 37 11.55 -16.77 32.30
CA GLU A 37 12.36 -16.90 33.49
C GLU A 37 11.82 -16.12 34.68
N GLU A 38 10.89 -15.20 34.46
CA GLU A 38 10.35 -14.34 35.52
C GLU A 38 9.20 -14.97 36.33
N GLY A 39 8.79 -16.22 36.02
CA GLY A 39 7.85 -16.95 36.87
C GLY A 39 6.56 -17.37 36.19
N ASP A 40 5.43 -17.18 36.87
CA ASP A 40 4.13 -17.70 36.41
C ASP A 40 3.70 -17.05 35.08
N LEU A 41 3.62 -17.89 34.05
CA LEU A 41 3.26 -17.47 32.71
C LEU A 41 1.81 -16.95 32.57
N ARG A 42 0.93 -17.38 33.45
CA ARG A 42 -0.49 -16.96 33.39
C ARG A 42 -0.66 -15.49 33.73
N GLU A 43 0.17 -14.97 34.62
CA GLU A 43 0.07 -13.59 35.09
C GLU A 43 1.23 -12.71 34.60
N ASN A 44 2.08 -13.27 33.71
CA ASN A 44 3.25 -12.55 33.21
C ASN A 44 2.86 -11.70 31.99
N GLY A 45 2.62 -10.41 32.23
CA GLY A 45 2.27 -9.45 31.17
C GLY A 45 3.37 -9.32 30.12
N GLY A 46 4.63 -9.36 30.53
CA GLY A 46 5.76 -9.30 29.58
C GLY A 46 5.80 -10.50 28.65
N TYR A 47 5.53 -11.69 29.19
CA TYR A 47 5.46 -12.90 28.37
C TYR A 47 4.33 -12.82 27.34
N HIS A 48 3.13 -12.41 27.76
CA HIS A 48 1.98 -12.31 26.86
C HIS A 48 2.21 -11.25 25.77
N ALA A 49 2.79 -10.12 26.12
CA ALA A 49 3.13 -9.07 25.15
C ALA A 49 4.15 -9.55 24.13
N ALA A 50 5.19 -10.26 24.58
CA ALA A 50 6.22 -10.80 23.69
C ALA A 50 5.64 -11.86 22.74
N ARG A 51 4.75 -12.72 23.24
CA ARG A 51 4.09 -13.74 22.41
C ARG A 51 3.16 -13.10 21.37
N GLU A 52 2.41 -12.07 21.76
CA GLU A 52 1.56 -11.34 20.83
C GLU A 52 2.40 -10.67 19.73
N ARG A 53 3.50 -10.01 20.11
CA ARG A 53 4.43 -9.41 19.15
C ARG A 53 4.96 -10.45 18.16
N GLN A 54 5.33 -11.65 18.66
CA GLN A 54 5.81 -12.74 17.80
C GLN A 54 4.73 -13.15 16.79
N GLY A 55 3.49 -13.31 17.26
CA GLY A 55 2.38 -13.73 16.40
C GLY A 55 2.13 -12.71 15.29
N MET A 56 2.11 -11.45 15.60
CA MET A 56 1.91 -10.38 14.62
C MET A 56 3.06 -10.30 13.62
N MET A 57 4.29 -10.43 14.10
CA MET A 57 5.47 -10.41 13.26
C MET A 57 5.48 -11.58 12.27
N GLU A 58 5.21 -12.80 12.75
CA GLU A 58 5.20 -13.99 11.89
C GLU A 58 4.04 -13.96 10.89
N ALA A 59 2.89 -13.42 11.28
CA ALA A 59 1.77 -13.23 10.36
C ALA A 59 2.14 -12.25 9.23
N ARG A 60 2.83 -11.16 9.56
CA ARG A 60 3.28 -10.20 8.57
C ARG A 60 4.34 -10.78 7.64
N ILE A 61 5.29 -11.54 8.18
CA ILE A 61 6.30 -12.24 7.38
C ILE A 61 5.63 -13.18 6.37
N ASN A 62 4.69 -14.00 6.83
CA ASN A 62 3.97 -14.93 5.95
C ASN A 62 3.19 -14.21 4.88
N PHE A 63 2.54 -13.10 5.23
CA PHE A 63 1.80 -12.28 4.28
C PHE A 63 2.73 -11.76 3.18
N ILE A 64 3.85 -11.15 3.56
CA ILE A 64 4.79 -10.56 2.59
C ILE A 64 5.39 -11.65 1.71
N GLU A 65 5.80 -12.79 2.27
CA GLU A 65 6.37 -13.89 1.48
C GLU A 65 5.38 -14.40 0.43
N GLY A 66 4.12 -14.55 0.82
CA GLY A 66 3.07 -14.96 -0.12
C GLY A 66 2.83 -13.93 -1.21
N ARG A 67 2.87 -12.64 -0.86
CA ARG A 67 2.66 -11.54 -1.82
C ARG A 67 3.82 -11.44 -2.81
N ILE A 68 5.06 -11.54 -2.32
CA ILE A 68 6.25 -11.45 -3.18
C ILE A 68 6.20 -12.48 -4.31
N ALA A 69 5.72 -13.67 -4.03
CA ALA A 69 5.59 -14.72 -5.04
C ALA A 69 4.57 -14.39 -6.15
N ARG A 70 3.67 -13.46 -5.89
CA ARG A 70 2.58 -13.09 -6.81
C ARG A 70 2.78 -11.73 -7.47
N TYR A 71 3.81 -10.98 -7.12
CA TYR A 71 3.98 -9.63 -7.67
C TYR A 71 4.35 -9.66 -9.14
N ASN A 72 3.70 -8.77 -9.89
CA ASN A 72 4.10 -8.37 -11.23
C ASN A 72 4.74 -6.99 -11.10
N VAL A 73 6.06 -6.94 -11.16
CA VAL A 73 6.81 -5.69 -10.95
C VAL A 73 6.78 -4.87 -12.24
N ILE A 74 6.26 -3.66 -12.15
CA ILE A 74 6.07 -2.77 -13.29
C ILE A 74 7.12 -1.67 -13.28
N ASP A 75 7.78 -1.49 -14.43
CA ASP A 75 8.71 -0.39 -14.62
C ASP A 75 7.93 0.89 -14.91
N MET A 76 7.92 1.80 -13.94
CA MET A 76 7.18 3.06 -14.04
C MET A 76 7.70 3.95 -15.17
N LYS A 77 8.97 3.81 -15.56
CA LYS A 77 9.55 4.60 -16.66
C LYS A 77 9.03 4.21 -18.03
N ALA A 78 8.50 2.99 -18.15
CA ALA A 78 7.95 2.50 -19.41
C ALA A 78 6.48 2.86 -19.58
N LEU A 79 5.86 3.48 -18.58
CA LEU A 79 4.45 3.81 -18.60
C LEU A 79 4.17 5.13 -19.26
N GLY A 80 3.02 5.23 -19.88
CA GLY A 80 2.55 6.46 -20.51
C GLY A 80 1.23 6.20 -21.19
N GLY A 81 0.73 7.21 -21.90
CA GLY A 81 -0.49 7.11 -22.65
C GLY A 81 -1.52 8.16 -22.29
N GLU A 82 -2.67 8.09 -22.97
CA GLU A 82 -3.74 9.07 -22.81
C GLU A 82 -4.81 8.63 -21.82
N LYS A 83 -4.80 7.36 -21.43
CA LYS A 83 -5.79 6.79 -20.51
C LYS A 83 -5.18 6.51 -19.16
N ILE A 84 -6.00 6.66 -18.13
CA ILE A 84 -5.58 6.36 -16.76
C ILE A 84 -5.32 4.87 -16.63
N SER A 85 -4.11 4.53 -16.17
CA SER A 85 -3.67 3.16 -15.91
C SER A 85 -2.76 3.14 -14.69
N PHE A 86 -2.22 1.97 -14.37
CA PHE A 86 -1.27 1.84 -13.27
C PHE A 86 -0.15 2.87 -13.40
N GLY A 87 0.16 3.55 -12.30
CA GLY A 87 1.24 4.55 -12.25
C GLY A 87 0.81 5.95 -12.61
N ALA A 88 -0.40 6.14 -13.13
CA ALA A 88 -0.89 7.46 -13.49
C ALA A 88 -1.13 8.32 -12.26
N THR A 89 -0.73 9.58 -12.32
CA THR A 89 -1.12 10.60 -11.35
C THR A 89 -2.20 11.45 -11.98
N VAL A 90 -3.36 11.48 -11.34
CA VAL A 90 -4.58 12.07 -11.88
C VAL A 90 -4.99 13.26 -11.04
N GLU A 91 -5.24 14.40 -11.68
CA GLU A 91 -5.81 15.57 -11.02
C GLU A 91 -7.30 15.63 -11.31
N LEU A 92 -8.09 15.71 -10.24
CA LEU A 92 -9.56 15.74 -10.30
C LEU A 92 -10.07 17.04 -9.72
N GLU A 93 -11.24 17.49 -10.23
CA GLU A 93 -11.94 18.64 -9.67
C GLU A 93 -13.38 18.24 -9.35
N ASP A 94 -13.79 18.50 -8.11
CA ASP A 94 -15.18 18.32 -7.69
C ASP A 94 -16.06 19.30 -8.49
N VAL A 95 -17.01 18.77 -9.24
CA VAL A 95 -17.86 19.55 -10.13
C VAL A 95 -18.70 20.60 -9.37
N GLU A 96 -19.09 20.30 -8.14
CA GLU A 96 -19.89 21.20 -7.32
C GLU A 96 -19.07 22.22 -6.55
N SER A 97 -18.04 21.77 -5.83
CA SER A 97 -17.26 22.62 -4.93
C SER A 97 -16.05 23.28 -5.57
N GLY A 98 -15.57 22.73 -6.69
CA GLY A 98 -14.33 23.19 -7.31
C GLY A 98 -13.08 22.72 -6.59
N GLU A 99 -13.22 21.92 -5.54
CA GLU A 99 -12.08 21.37 -4.81
C GLU A 99 -11.29 20.41 -5.68
N LYS A 100 -9.97 20.56 -5.69
CA LYS A 100 -9.10 19.71 -6.48
C LYS A 100 -8.48 18.61 -5.60
N LYS A 101 -8.35 17.43 -6.19
CA LYS A 101 -7.68 16.29 -5.57
C LYS A 101 -6.70 15.68 -6.55
N ARG A 102 -5.67 15.08 -6.02
CA ARG A 102 -4.63 14.43 -6.81
C ARG A 102 -4.37 13.05 -6.26
N TYR A 103 -4.47 12.03 -7.13
CA TYR A 103 -4.24 10.63 -6.77
C TYR A 103 -3.25 9.99 -7.71
N THR A 104 -2.37 9.16 -7.17
CA THR A 104 -1.50 8.28 -7.96
C THR A 104 -2.02 6.86 -7.84
N LEU A 105 -2.23 6.18 -8.96
CA LEU A 105 -2.76 4.83 -8.98
C LEU A 105 -1.63 3.81 -8.88
N LEU A 106 -1.61 3.08 -7.80
CA LEU A 106 -0.56 2.08 -7.51
C LEU A 106 -1.18 0.74 -7.15
N GLY A 107 -0.32 -0.24 -6.87
CA GLY A 107 -0.77 -1.54 -6.42
C GLY A 107 -1.29 -1.52 -4.99
N PRO A 108 -2.08 -2.53 -4.59
CA PRO A 108 -2.73 -2.54 -3.28
C PRO A 108 -1.76 -2.60 -2.10
N ASP A 109 -0.56 -3.11 -2.30
CA ASP A 109 0.38 -3.29 -1.19
C ASP A 109 1.35 -2.13 -1.02
N GLU A 110 1.37 -1.18 -1.96
CA GLU A 110 2.34 -0.08 -1.91
C GLU A 110 1.73 1.28 -1.55
N THR A 111 0.42 1.37 -1.45
CA THR A 111 -0.23 2.65 -1.13
C THR A 111 0.16 3.17 0.24
N GLY A 112 0.53 2.28 1.18
CA GLY A 112 1.02 2.68 2.50
C GLY A 112 2.36 3.42 2.48
N PHE A 113 3.13 3.28 1.40
CA PHE A 113 4.43 3.93 1.25
C PHE A 113 4.36 5.22 0.44
N CYS A 114 3.23 5.53 -0.15
CA CYS A 114 3.10 6.68 -1.04
C CYS A 114 1.87 7.50 -0.64
N LYS A 115 2.13 8.69 -0.14
CA LYS A 115 1.07 9.60 0.26
C LYS A 115 0.28 10.08 -0.96
N GLY A 116 -1.04 10.08 -0.86
CA GLY A 116 -1.90 10.49 -1.98
C GLY A 116 -2.09 9.42 -3.04
N SER A 117 -1.64 8.20 -2.78
CA SER A 117 -1.87 7.09 -3.70
C SER A 117 -3.16 6.35 -3.34
N VAL A 118 -3.74 5.72 -4.36
CA VAL A 118 -4.89 4.83 -4.20
C VAL A 118 -4.61 3.55 -4.96
N SER A 119 -5.12 2.43 -4.45
CA SER A 119 -4.99 1.16 -5.14
C SER A 119 -5.81 1.17 -6.42
N ILE A 120 -5.25 0.59 -7.49
CA ILE A 120 -6.00 0.36 -8.73
C ILE A 120 -7.20 -0.57 -8.51
N LEU A 121 -7.20 -1.34 -7.41
CA LEU A 121 -8.28 -2.25 -7.05
C LEU A 121 -9.32 -1.60 -6.12
N SER A 122 -9.05 -0.39 -5.63
CA SER A 122 -10.00 0.34 -4.78
C SER A 122 -11.16 0.89 -5.60
N PRO A 123 -12.30 1.23 -4.96
CA PRO A 123 -13.41 1.85 -5.68
C PRO A 123 -13.00 3.12 -6.44
N VAL A 124 -12.15 3.96 -5.85
CA VAL A 124 -11.64 5.17 -6.52
C VAL A 124 -10.79 4.79 -7.73
N GLY A 125 -9.85 3.87 -7.56
CA GLY A 125 -8.99 3.42 -8.65
C GLY A 125 -9.76 2.79 -9.78
N LEU A 126 -10.72 1.93 -9.47
CA LEU A 126 -11.55 1.27 -10.49
C LEU A 126 -12.40 2.28 -11.27
N ALA A 127 -12.90 3.32 -10.61
CA ALA A 127 -13.68 4.36 -11.28
C ALA A 127 -12.83 5.18 -12.25
N LEU A 128 -11.55 5.37 -11.94
CA LEU A 128 -10.64 6.17 -12.75
C LEU A 128 -10.01 5.41 -13.91
N LEU A 129 -9.79 4.10 -13.77
CA LEU A 129 -9.10 3.31 -14.81
C LEU A 129 -9.77 3.45 -16.18
N GLY A 130 -8.96 3.71 -17.20
CA GLY A 130 -9.40 3.81 -18.60
C GLY A 130 -10.00 5.15 -18.98
N LYS A 131 -10.14 6.07 -18.05
CA LYS A 131 -10.68 7.41 -18.33
C LYS A 131 -9.60 8.31 -18.91
N THR A 132 -10.04 9.40 -19.52
CA THR A 132 -9.17 10.41 -20.17
C THR A 132 -9.48 11.79 -19.63
N PRO A 133 -8.55 12.77 -19.80
CA PRO A 133 -8.85 14.15 -19.40
C PRO A 133 -10.12 14.67 -20.07
N GLY A 134 -10.93 15.36 -19.31
CA GLY A 134 -12.23 15.85 -19.76
C GLY A 134 -13.39 14.92 -19.43
N ASP A 135 -13.12 13.67 -19.08
CA ASP A 135 -14.17 12.73 -18.66
C ASP A 135 -14.65 13.09 -17.25
N ASP A 136 -15.93 12.81 -17.00
CA ASP A 136 -16.51 12.91 -15.67
C ASP A 136 -16.56 11.51 -15.04
N VAL A 137 -16.30 11.45 -13.74
CA VAL A 137 -16.40 10.20 -12.98
C VAL A 137 -17.21 10.46 -11.72
N VAL A 138 -17.96 9.44 -11.31
CA VAL A 138 -18.68 9.45 -10.04
C VAL A 138 -17.95 8.52 -9.08
N ILE A 139 -17.56 9.06 -7.93
CA ILE A 139 -16.83 8.30 -6.92
C ILE A 139 -17.68 8.27 -5.65
N MET A 140 -17.84 7.07 -5.09
CA MET A 140 -18.54 6.92 -3.81
C MET A 140 -17.53 7.15 -2.69
N VAL A 141 -17.81 8.14 -1.87
CA VAL A 141 -17.01 8.46 -0.68
C VAL A 141 -17.92 8.37 0.55
N PRO A 142 -17.39 8.37 1.80
CA PRO A 142 -18.24 8.22 2.99
C PRO A 142 -19.38 9.23 3.08
N ARG A 143 -19.21 10.43 2.57
CA ARG A 143 -20.26 11.46 2.56
C ARG A 143 -21.29 11.30 1.44
N GLY A 144 -21.11 10.32 0.52
CA GLY A 144 -22.02 10.02 -0.57
C GLY A 144 -21.37 10.02 -1.94
N ARG A 145 -22.18 10.25 -2.98
CA ARG A 145 -21.70 10.30 -4.36
C ARG A 145 -21.10 11.67 -4.63
N VAL A 146 -19.90 11.69 -5.21
CA VAL A 146 -19.27 12.94 -5.65
C VAL A 146 -18.86 12.79 -7.10
N GLU A 147 -19.23 13.77 -7.91
CA GLU A 147 -18.86 13.82 -9.33
C GLU A 147 -17.60 14.66 -9.49
N TYR A 148 -16.63 14.10 -10.20
CA TYR A 148 -15.37 14.77 -10.49
C TYR A 148 -15.13 14.83 -11.98
N GLU A 149 -14.47 15.91 -12.42
CA GLU A 149 -13.93 16.01 -13.77
C GLU A 149 -12.44 15.69 -13.73
N ILE A 150 -11.98 14.89 -14.67
CA ILE A 150 -10.56 14.57 -14.80
C ILE A 150 -9.88 15.72 -15.53
N LEU A 151 -8.95 16.40 -14.85
CA LEU A 151 -8.26 17.56 -15.40
C LEU A 151 -6.98 17.18 -16.14
N SER A 152 -6.18 16.29 -15.58
CA SER A 152 -4.89 15.91 -16.18
C SER A 152 -4.46 14.53 -15.75
N ILE A 153 -3.57 13.93 -16.54
CA ILE A 153 -2.94 12.64 -16.27
C ILE A 153 -1.44 12.82 -16.49
N GLU A 154 -0.65 12.37 -15.53
CA GLU A 154 0.81 12.37 -15.62
C GLU A 154 1.36 11.00 -15.23
N PHE A 155 2.49 10.61 -15.83
CA PHE A 155 3.15 9.33 -15.53
C PHE A 155 4.57 9.56 -15.00
N ASN A 156 4.73 10.49 -14.07
CA ASN A 156 6.04 10.88 -13.52
C ASN A 156 6.53 9.95 -12.40
N GLY A 157 5.78 8.92 -12.11
CA GLY A 157 6.05 8.05 -10.99
C GLY A 157 5.61 8.67 -9.67
N PRO A 158 5.28 7.85 -8.68
CA PRO A 158 4.92 8.36 -7.37
C PRO A 158 6.16 8.89 -6.68
N ALA A 159 6.03 10.02 -6.01
CA ALA A 159 6.99 10.39 -4.99
C ALA A 159 6.72 9.46 -3.81
N ILE A 160 7.34 8.31 -3.81
CA ILE A 160 7.29 7.43 -2.64
C ILE A 160 8.11 8.12 -1.58
N ASP A 161 7.44 8.53 -0.54
CA ASP A 161 8.11 9.15 0.59
C ASP A 161 8.84 8.05 1.34
N VAL A 162 10.14 7.95 1.10
CA VAL A 162 10.98 6.96 1.76
C VAL A 162 11.37 7.50 3.12
N THR A 163 10.40 7.63 4.00
CA THR A 163 10.69 7.89 5.41
C THR A 163 11.01 6.54 6.04
N GLU A 164 12.26 6.28 6.11
CA GLU A 164 12.74 5.14 6.86
C GLU A 164 12.87 5.49 8.33
#